data_7feb7b68e635bf298183cd7dc05e032a
#
_entry.id   7feb7b68e635bf298183cd7dc05e032a
#
_cell.length_a   1.000
_cell.length_b   1.000
_cell.length_c   1.000
_cell.angle_alpha   90.00
_cell.angle_beta   90.00
_cell.angle_gamma   90.00
#
_symmetry.space_group_name_H-M   'P 1'
#
loop_
_entity.id
_entity.type
_entity.pdbx_description
1 polymer ?
#
loop_
_entity_poly.entity_id
_entity_poly.type
_entity_poly.pdbx_seq_one_letter_code
_entity_poly.pdbx_strand_id
1 'polypeptide(L)'
;RLFYRRRRVNLNYKSGNVADFLRRWGSQYQYMVVLDADSLLAGDTIRTMVQVMNREPQVGILQTAPTIINARSAFARIQQFANRLYSPLFATGLAAIQMGDAAFWGHNAVIRVAPFMAHCGLPKLKGAGIWQGPIMSHDFVEAAFLGRAGYEVWLEPALGASYEESPPTLDDELARDQRWSKGNLQHAALMLFSPRLRLAHRFAFLNGIMAYASSPLWLLFLVLTTIAAVQLTIAPIDYFPDGRESPFPLWPEWRPTWAITLVVSTMALLFLPKFLAIVDVVAHRALSGFGGFFRLLSSVLLEIVVSVLLAPIRMLAHSHSVVSALLNVRLSWAGQNRTEETGWREAAMRHLPGLIIGSAWSAFAW
;
A
#
# COMPACT_ATOMS: atom_id res chain seq x y z
N ARG A 1 34.40 -7.52 -4.30
CA ARG A 1 34.19 -8.75 -5.09
C ARG A 1 32.70 -8.90 -5.35
N LEU A 2 32.31 -9.25 -6.59
CA LEU A 2 30.93 -9.54 -7.00
C LEU A 2 30.75 -11.05 -7.05
N PHE A 3 29.66 -11.55 -6.46
CA PHE A 3 29.30 -12.96 -6.49
C PHE A 3 27.90 -13.09 -7.08
N TYR A 4 27.75 -13.97 -8.08
CA TYR A 4 26.47 -14.35 -8.64
C TYR A 4 26.03 -15.70 -8.10
N ARG A 5 24.76 -15.80 -7.69
CA ARG A 5 24.18 -17.04 -7.20
C ARG A 5 22.82 -17.27 -7.83
N ARG A 6 22.64 -18.42 -8.47
CA ARG A 6 21.35 -18.90 -8.95
C ARG A 6 20.90 -20.09 -8.10
N ARG A 7 19.71 -19.99 -7.51
CA ARG A 7 19.11 -21.13 -6.81
C ARG A 7 18.49 -22.09 -7.81
N ARG A 8 18.68 -23.40 -7.61
CA ARG A 8 18.07 -24.44 -8.47
C ARG A 8 16.55 -24.47 -8.34
N VAL A 9 16.04 -24.26 -7.13
CA VAL A 9 14.60 -24.21 -6.82
C VAL A 9 14.30 -22.89 -6.12
N ASN A 10 13.32 -22.14 -6.63
CA ASN A 10 12.95 -20.84 -6.08
C ASN A 10 11.90 -20.96 -4.98
N LEU A 11 12.23 -21.67 -3.88
CA LEU A 11 11.38 -21.81 -2.71
C LEU A 11 11.27 -20.48 -1.97
N ASN A 12 10.04 -20.09 -1.62
CA ASN A 12 9.72 -18.88 -0.85
C ASN A 12 10.31 -17.58 -1.44
N TYR A 13 10.56 -17.54 -2.74
CA TYR A 13 10.98 -16.34 -3.48
C TYR A 13 12.08 -15.51 -2.78
N LYS A 14 11.80 -14.23 -2.46
CA LYS A 14 12.74 -13.30 -1.82
C LYS A 14 13.14 -13.75 -0.42
N SER A 15 12.17 -14.07 0.46
CA SER A 15 12.47 -14.53 1.82
C SER A 15 13.31 -15.80 1.83
N GLY A 16 13.03 -16.74 0.92
CA GLY A 16 13.84 -17.93 0.77
C GLY A 16 15.25 -17.66 0.23
N ASN A 17 15.42 -16.59 -0.58
CA ASN A 17 16.73 -16.16 -1.05
C ASN A 17 17.57 -15.58 0.11
N VAL A 18 16.97 -14.72 0.92
CA VAL A 18 17.61 -14.13 2.10
C VAL A 18 17.96 -15.23 3.11
N ALA A 19 17.02 -16.11 3.42
CA ALA A 19 17.24 -17.22 4.34
C ALA A 19 18.37 -18.18 3.90
N ASP A 20 18.47 -18.48 2.59
CA ASP A 20 19.54 -19.32 2.06
C ASP A 20 20.91 -18.63 2.12
N PHE A 21 20.96 -17.31 1.87
CA PHE A 21 22.17 -16.51 2.05
C PHE A 21 22.62 -16.52 3.52
N LEU A 22 21.72 -16.21 4.44
CA LEU A 22 22.01 -16.11 5.87
C LEU A 22 22.50 -17.45 6.43
N ARG A 23 21.87 -18.56 6.07
CA ARG A 23 22.27 -19.89 6.50
C ARG A 23 23.69 -20.27 6.08
N ARG A 24 24.14 -19.81 4.90
CA ARG A 24 25.46 -20.19 4.34
C ARG A 24 26.56 -19.24 4.77
N TRP A 25 26.26 -17.94 4.82
CA TRP A 25 27.28 -16.91 4.98
C TRP A 25 26.96 -15.84 6.01
N GLY A 26 25.72 -15.83 6.57
CA GLY A 26 25.26 -14.76 7.45
C GLY A 26 26.19 -14.54 8.65
N SER A 27 26.73 -15.60 9.24
CA SER A 27 27.65 -15.50 10.39
C SER A 27 28.97 -14.77 10.10
N GLN A 28 29.30 -14.54 8.82
CA GLN A 28 30.52 -13.82 8.41
C GLN A 28 30.31 -12.30 8.37
N TYR A 29 29.09 -11.82 8.50
CA TYR A 29 28.74 -10.42 8.33
C TYR A 29 27.97 -9.86 9.53
N GLN A 30 28.31 -8.65 9.94
CA GLN A 30 27.59 -7.92 10.99
C GLN A 30 26.29 -7.32 10.45
N TYR A 31 26.33 -6.82 9.22
CA TYR A 31 25.21 -6.18 8.54
C TYR A 31 25.01 -6.79 7.15
N MET A 32 23.78 -6.74 6.67
CA MET A 32 23.45 -6.97 5.26
C MET A 32 22.63 -5.79 4.74
N VAL A 33 22.85 -5.46 3.46
CA VAL A 33 22.02 -4.50 2.73
C VAL A 33 21.06 -5.29 1.88
N VAL A 34 19.76 -4.98 1.97
CA VAL A 34 18.73 -5.62 1.15
C VAL A 34 18.24 -4.63 0.11
N LEU A 35 18.37 -5.01 -1.16
CA LEU A 35 17.90 -4.24 -2.31
C LEU A 35 17.01 -5.13 -3.19
N ASP A 36 15.99 -4.55 -3.79
CA ASP A 36 15.27 -5.19 -4.89
C ASP A 36 16.03 -5.01 -6.21
N ALA A 37 15.64 -5.72 -7.26
CA ALA A 37 16.35 -5.69 -8.54
C ALA A 37 16.35 -4.31 -9.22
N ASP A 38 15.40 -3.45 -8.83
CA ASP A 38 15.20 -2.09 -9.30
C ASP A 38 15.60 -1.02 -8.29
N SER A 39 16.13 -1.44 -7.14
CA SER A 39 16.56 -0.52 -6.08
C SER A 39 17.99 -0.02 -6.32
N LEU A 40 18.21 1.26 -6.04
CA LEU A 40 19.52 1.87 -5.99
C LEU A 40 19.72 2.56 -4.65
N LEU A 41 20.88 2.38 -4.04
CA LEU A 41 21.24 3.02 -2.78
C LEU A 41 22.70 3.49 -2.85
N ALA A 42 22.94 4.78 -2.59
CA ALA A 42 24.28 5.34 -2.67
C ALA A 42 25.19 4.78 -1.57
N GLY A 43 26.47 4.64 -1.90
CA GLY A 43 27.47 4.13 -0.97
C GLY A 43 27.63 4.98 0.28
N ASP A 44 27.49 6.32 0.18
CA ASP A 44 27.55 7.23 1.32
C ASP A 44 26.32 7.07 2.23
N THR A 45 25.15 6.85 1.64
CA THR A 45 23.92 6.54 2.40
C THR A 45 24.10 5.23 3.17
N ILE A 46 24.59 4.16 2.53
CA ILE A 46 24.88 2.88 3.20
C ILE A 46 25.87 3.10 4.36
N ARG A 47 26.93 3.88 4.13
CA ARG A 47 27.94 4.17 5.17
C ARG A 47 27.31 4.89 6.35
N THR A 48 26.47 5.89 6.11
CA THR A 48 25.75 6.63 7.15
C THR A 48 24.80 5.71 7.93
N MET A 49 24.05 4.86 7.24
CA MET A 49 23.17 3.88 7.88
C MET A 49 23.93 2.92 8.80
N VAL A 50 25.07 2.41 8.35
CA VAL A 50 25.93 1.54 9.18
C VAL A 50 26.51 2.31 10.38
N GLN A 51 26.90 3.57 10.22
CA GLN A 51 27.37 4.41 11.33
C GLN A 51 26.27 4.64 12.39
N VAL A 52 25.03 4.89 11.94
CA VAL A 52 23.87 5.02 12.85
C VAL A 52 23.67 3.69 13.60
N MET A 53 23.62 2.57 12.90
CA MET A 53 23.43 1.27 13.54
C MET A 53 24.58 0.86 14.48
N ASN A 54 25.79 1.33 14.23
CA ASN A 54 26.91 1.12 15.18
C ASN A 54 26.73 1.91 16.48
N ARG A 55 26.12 3.10 16.42
CA ARG A 55 25.85 3.94 17.60
C ARG A 55 24.62 3.45 18.38
N GLU A 56 23.67 2.84 17.67
CA GLU A 56 22.38 2.40 18.20
C GLU A 56 22.26 0.86 18.12
N PRO A 57 22.81 0.13 19.11
CA PRO A 57 22.83 -1.35 19.09
C PRO A 57 21.46 -1.99 19.09
N GLN A 58 20.41 -1.29 19.60
CA GLN A 58 19.03 -1.75 19.63
C GLN A 58 18.38 -1.77 18.25
N VAL A 59 18.93 -1.03 17.27
CA VAL A 59 18.36 -1.00 15.91
C VAL A 59 18.69 -2.29 15.17
N GLY A 60 17.67 -3.06 14.86
CA GLY A 60 17.76 -4.30 14.07
C GLY A 60 17.65 -4.07 12.57
N ILE A 61 16.80 -3.12 12.15
CA ILE A 61 16.62 -2.69 10.75
C ILE A 61 16.60 -1.17 10.71
N LEU A 62 17.38 -0.60 9.78
CA LEU A 62 17.31 0.80 9.40
C LEU A 62 17.01 0.88 7.91
N GLN A 63 15.90 1.50 7.53
CA GLN A 63 15.47 1.67 6.15
C GLN A 63 15.31 3.14 5.78
N THR A 64 15.47 3.43 4.49
CA THR A 64 15.21 4.74 3.90
C THR A 64 13.83 4.81 3.28
N ALA A 65 13.37 6.03 2.92
CA ALA A 65 12.20 6.23 2.06
C ALA A 65 12.68 6.43 0.61
N PRO A 66 12.55 5.42 -0.29
CA PRO A 66 13.07 5.54 -1.64
C PRO A 66 12.24 6.50 -2.49
N THR A 67 12.93 7.19 -3.40
CA THR A 67 12.33 8.08 -4.40
C THR A 67 12.17 7.31 -5.71
N ILE A 68 11.00 7.42 -6.34
CA ILE A 68 10.74 6.79 -7.64
C ILE A 68 11.51 7.54 -8.74
N ILE A 69 12.23 6.79 -9.57
CA ILE A 69 13.01 7.29 -10.70
C ILE A 69 12.68 6.51 -12.00
N ASN A 70 13.25 6.95 -13.12
CA ASN A 70 13.21 6.28 -14.42
C ASN A 70 11.81 6.08 -15.03
N ALA A 71 10.82 6.85 -14.61
CA ALA A 71 9.47 6.76 -15.16
C ALA A 71 9.43 7.15 -16.64
N ARG A 72 9.00 6.24 -17.51
CA ARG A 72 8.93 6.44 -18.96
C ARG A 72 7.49 6.62 -19.46
N SER A 73 6.55 5.80 -19.00
CA SER A 73 5.13 5.91 -19.36
C SER A 73 4.47 7.11 -18.68
N ALA A 74 3.35 7.59 -19.21
CA ALA A 74 2.56 8.66 -18.61
C ALA A 74 2.07 8.25 -17.20
N PHE A 75 1.64 6.99 -17.05
CA PHE A 75 1.22 6.43 -15.78
C PHE A 75 2.36 6.46 -14.74
N ALA A 76 3.54 5.93 -15.08
CA ALA A 76 4.68 5.91 -14.17
C ALA A 76 5.17 7.33 -13.83
N ARG A 77 5.11 8.29 -14.77
CA ARG A 77 5.46 9.70 -14.53
C ARG A 77 4.55 10.38 -13.51
N ILE A 78 3.25 10.07 -13.54
CA ILE A 78 2.31 10.57 -12.54
C ILE A 78 2.63 9.98 -11.16
N GLN A 79 2.93 8.68 -11.09
CA GLN A 79 3.36 8.03 -9.85
C GLN A 79 4.68 8.62 -9.32
N GLN A 80 5.64 8.85 -10.19
CA GLN A 80 6.91 9.49 -9.82
C GLN A 80 6.70 10.91 -9.29
N PHE A 81 5.83 11.69 -9.95
CA PHE A 81 5.47 13.03 -9.48
C PHE A 81 4.81 12.98 -8.10
N ALA A 82 3.81 12.11 -7.92
CA ALA A 82 3.11 11.92 -6.65
C ALA A 82 4.06 11.49 -5.53
N ASN A 83 4.95 10.52 -5.79
CA ASN A 83 5.96 10.09 -4.83
C ASN A 83 6.89 11.25 -4.46
N ARG A 84 7.44 11.97 -5.43
CA ARG A 84 8.36 13.08 -5.18
C ARG A 84 7.72 14.21 -4.37
N LEU A 85 6.43 14.48 -4.58
CA LEU A 85 5.71 15.56 -3.90
C LEU A 85 5.24 15.15 -2.51
N TYR A 86 4.60 13.96 -2.39
CA TYR A 86 3.88 13.58 -1.17
C TYR A 86 4.72 12.71 -0.23
N SER A 87 5.66 11.92 -0.77
CA SER A 87 6.42 10.96 0.04
C SER A 87 7.28 11.60 1.13
N PRO A 88 7.94 12.75 0.95
CA PRO A 88 8.74 13.37 2.02
C PRO A 88 7.90 13.68 3.27
N LEU A 89 6.75 14.33 3.09
CA LEU A 89 5.85 14.65 4.19
C LEU A 89 5.26 13.37 4.82
N PHE A 90 4.80 12.44 3.98
CA PHE A 90 4.22 11.17 4.43
C PHE A 90 5.24 10.32 5.20
N ALA A 91 6.44 10.15 4.67
CA ALA A 91 7.48 9.33 5.31
C ALA A 91 7.96 9.94 6.63
N THR A 92 8.08 11.27 6.70
CA THR A 92 8.43 11.98 7.95
C THR A 92 7.34 11.81 9.00
N GLY A 93 6.06 11.98 8.62
CA GLY A 93 4.93 11.76 9.52
C GLY A 93 4.84 10.32 9.98
N LEU A 94 5.06 9.36 9.07
CA LEU A 94 5.06 7.93 9.40
C LEU A 94 6.20 7.57 10.36
N ALA A 95 7.43 8.07 10.12
CA ALA A 95 8.57 7.86 11.00
C ALA A 95 8.31 8.44 12.40
N ALA A 96 7.70 9.64 12.48
CA ALA A 96 7.37 10.27 13.75
C ALA A 96 6.32 9.50 14.56
N ILE A 97 5.36 8.83 13.90
CA ILE A 97 4.34 8.02 14.57
C ILE A 97 4.88 6.64 14.96
N GLN A 98 5.66 6.01 14.10
CA GLN A 98 6.16 4.65 14.29
C GLN A 98 7.39 4.58 15.21
N MET A 99 8.20 5.65 15.24
CA MET A 99 9.47 5.71 15.99
C MET A 99 10.32 4.45 15.80
N GLY A 100 10.59 3.70 16.90
CA GLY A 100 11.36 2.46 16.88
C GLY A 100 10.58 1.21 16.44
N ASP A 101 9.30 1.32 16.11
CA ASP A 101 8.41 0.23 15.71
C ASP A 101 7.96 0.36 14.25
N ALA A 102 8.82 0.85 13.36
CA ALA A 102 8.49 0.99 11.95
C ALA A 102 8.18 -0.35 11.29
N ALA A 103 7.28 -0.33 10.30
CA ALA A 103 7.09 -1.46 9.40
C ALA A 103 8.27 -1.53 8.41
N PHE A 104 8.77 -2.72 8.13
CA PHE A 104 9.82 -2.91 7.12
C PHE A 104 9.19 -3.10 5.74
N TRP A 105 9.70 -2.37 4.75
CA TRP A 105 9.18 -2.40 3.37
C TRP A 105 9.89 -3.41 2.47
N GLY A 106 10.91 -4.10 3.04
CA GLY A 106 11.56 -5.21 2.38
C GLY A 106 12.82 -4.86 1.60
N HIS A 107 13.10 -3.62 1.32
CA HIS A 107 14.27 -3.19 0.54
C HIS A 107 14.80 -1.83 0.99
N ASN A 108 15.90 -1.36 0.39
CA ASN A 108 16.61 -0.12 0.70
C ASN A 108 16.88 0.02 2.21
N ALA A 109 17.38 -1.06 2.79
CA ALA A 109 17.58 -1.18 4.22
C ALA A 109 18.91 -1.85 4.56
N VAL A 110 19.47 -1.46 5.70
CA VAL A 110 20.57 -2.15 6.39
C VAL A 110 19.98 -2.95 7.55
N ILE A 111 20.32 -4.22 7.63
CA ILE A 111 19.80 -5.16 8.63
C ILE A 111 20.96 -5.72 9.45
N ARG A 112 20.83 -5.73 10.78
CA ARG A 112 21.74 -6.39 11.70
C ARG A 112 21.53 -7.89 11.61
N VAL A 113 22.57 -8.62 11.16
CA VAL A 113 22.44 -10.04 10.78
C VAL A 113 22.15 -10.94 11.97
N ALA A 114 22.86 -10.79 13.08
CA ALA A 114 22.74 -11.69 14.23
C ALA A 114 21.30 -11.73 14.82
N PRO A 115 20.67 -10.60 15.20
CA PRO A 115 19.29 -10.62 15.68
C PRO A 115 18.29 -11.05 14.61
N PHE A 116 18.51 -10.68 13.35
CA PHE A 116 17.63 -11.11 12.26
C PHE A 116 17.64 -12.63 12.11
N MET A 117 18.80 -13.27 12.11
CA MET A 117 18.93 -14.73 12.07
C MET A 117 18.27 -15.41 13.28
N ALA A 118 18.41 -14.80 14.46
CA ALA A 118 17.89 -15.38 15.70
C ALA A 118 16.36 -15.30 15.83
N HIS A 119 15.73 -14.24 15.28
CA HIS A 119 14.33 -13.93 15.59
C HIS A 119 13.40 -13.87 14.37
N CYS A 120 13.91 -13.68 13.15
CA CYS A 120 13.09 -13.51 11.95
C CYS A 120 12.83 -14.80 11.17
N GLY A 121 12.94 -15.96 11.82
CA GLY A 121 12.51 -17.23 11.24
C GLY A 121 11.01 -17.23 10.96
N LEU A 122 10.62 -17.30 9.67
CA LEU A 122 9.22 -17.23 9.27
C LEU A 122 8.53 -18.59 9.46
N PRO A 123 7.48 -18.69 10.29
CA PRO A 123 6.70 -19.90 10.42
C PRO A 123 5.81 -20.11 9.19
N LYS A 124 5.44 -21.36 8.93
CA LYS A 124 4.33 -21.65 8.04
C LYS A 124 3.02 -21.45 8.79
N LEU A 125 2.08 -20.74 8.17
CA LEU A 125 0.73 -20.61 8.70
C LEU A 125 0.03 -21.97 8.70
N LYS A 126 -0.63 -22.29 9.80
CA LYS A 126 -1.29 -23.61 10.04
C LYS A 126 -2.82 -23.55 9.94
N GLY A 127 -3.39 -22.39 9.54
CA GLY A 127 -4.83 -22.21 9.38
C GLY A 127 -5.39 -22.88 8.11
N ALA A 128 -6.55 -22.42 7.65
CA ALA A 128 -7.21 -22.86 6.42
C ALA A 128 -7.21 -21.75 5.37
N GLY A 129 -7.36 -22.11 4.12
CA GLY A 129 -7.46 -21.15 3.01
C GLY A 129 -6.20 -20.31 2.85
N ILE A 130 -6.36 -18.99 2.83
CA ILE A 130 -5.24 -18.04 2.70
C ILE A 130 -4.30 -18.04 3.91
N TRP A 131 -4.79 -18.46 5.07
CA TRP A 131 -4.02 -18.55 6.32
C TRP A 131 -3.27 -19.87 6.47
N GLN A 132 -3.01 -20.56 5.36
CA GLN A 132 -2.20 -21.77 5.30
C GLN A 132 -0.99 -21.59 4.40
N GLY A 133 0.16 -22.15 4.78
CA GLY A 133 1.37 -22.17 3.96
C GLY A 133 2.36 -21.03 4.25
N PRO A 134 3.24 -20.68 3.31
CA PRO A 134 4.26 -19.67 3.51
C PRO A 134 3.67 -18.25 3.58
N ILE A 135 4.29 -17.39 4.38
CA ILE A 135 3.94 -15.98 4.47
C ILE A 135 4.46 -15.25 3.22
N MET A 136 3.59 -14.53 2.52
CA MET A 136 3.93 -13.87 1.25
C MET A 136 4.51 -12.46 1.46
N SER A 137 3.89 -11.64 2.32
CA SER A 137 4.42 -10.31 2.72
C SER A 137 5.20 -10.47 4.01
N HIS A 138 6.43 -11.01 3.89
CA HIS A 138 7.23 -11.40 5.04
C HIS A 138 7.89 -10.21 5.75
N ASP A 139 8.11 -9.11 5.05
CA ASP A 139 8.87 -7.95 5.51
C ASP A 139 8.25 -7.33 6.78
N PHE A 140 6.95 -7.10 6.78
CA PHE A 140 6.19 -6.62 7.94
C PHE A 140 6.29 -7.58 9.13
N VAL A 141 6.35 -8.89 8.85
CA VAL A 141 6.44 -9.93 9.89
C VAL A 141 7.83 -9.96 10.49
N GLU A 142 8.88 -9.79 9.68
CA GLU A 142 10.26 -9.69 10.13
C GLU A 142 10.46 -8.50 11.07
N ALA A 143 9.91 -7.31 10.71
CA ALA A 143 9.89 -6.14 11.59
C ALA A 143 9.18 -6.44 12.93
N ALA A 144 8.00 -7.05 12.87
CA ALA A 144 7.22 -7.38 14.06
C ALA A 144 7.94 -8.40 14.96
N PHE A 145 8.69 -9.34 14.39
CA PHE A 145 9.45 -10.32 15.17
C PHE A 145 10.70 -9.71 15.79
N LEU A 146 11.37 -8.80 15.14
CA LEU A 146 12.44 -8.00 15.76
C LEU A 146 11.91 -7.15 16.90
N GLY A 147 10.80 -6.44 16.70
CA GLY A 147 10.14 -5.66 17.75
C GLY A 147 9.75 -6.52 18.96
N ARG A 148 9.23 -7.73 18.74
CA ARG A 148 8.92 -8.71 19.79
C ARG A 148 10.18 -9.16 20.56
N ALA A 149 11.31 -9.20 19.89
CA ALA A 149 12.59 -9.58 20.49
C ALA A 149 13.30 -8.43 21.21
N GLY A 150 12.72 -7.22 21.23
CA GLY A 150 13.27 -6.04 21.88
C GLY A 150 14.13 -5.14 21.00
N TYR A 151 14.29 -5.48 19.72
CA TYR A 151 14.98 -4.64 18.76
C TYR A 151 14.04 -3.58 18.16
N GLU A 152 14.63 -2.56 17.57
CA GLU A 152 13.92 -1.47 16.91
C GLU A 152 14.05 -1.57 15.38
N VAL A 153 13.04 -1.08 14.69
CA VAL A 153 13.02 -0.90 13.24
C VAL A 153 12.79 0.58 12.97
N TRP A 154 13.74 1.21 12.29
CA TRP A 154 13.70 2.64 12.03
C TRP A 154 13.44 2.94 10.56
N LEU A 155 12.56 3.90 10.30
CA LEU A 155 12.40 4.57 9.01
C LEU A 155 13.08 5.93 9.09
N GLU A 156 14.11 6.15 8.26
CA GLU A 156 14.88 7.41 8.23
C GLU A 156 14.67 8.13 6.88
N PRO A 157 13.64 8.99 6.80
CA PRO A 157 13.30 9.66 5.54
C PRO A 157 14.29 10.77 5.16
N ALA A 158 15.12 11.26 6.09
CA ALA A 158 16.12 12.27 5.82
C ALA A 158 17.33 11.72 5.04
N LEU A 159 17.54 10.41 5.03
CA LEU A 159 18.60 9.77 4.26
C LEU A 159 18.19 9.68 2.78
N GLY A 160 18.70 10.62 1.99
CA GLY A 160 18.49 10.66 0.54
C GLY A 160 19.33 9.66 -0.24
N ALA A 161 19.35 9.81 -1.57
CA ALA A 161 20.07 8.95 -2.53
C ALA A 161 19.68 7.46 -2.42
N SER A 162 18.42 7.23 -2.17
CA SER A 162 17.73 5.96 -2.17
C SER A 162 16.63 5.99 -3.23
N TYR A 163 16.63 5.02 -4.15
CA TYR A 163 15.77 5.06 -5.32
C TYR A 163 15.20 3.69 -5.63
N GLU A 164 14.03 3.72 -6.28
CA GLU A 164 13.35 2.54 -6.83
C GLU A 164 12.62 2.89 -8.13
N GLU A 165 12.11 1.90 -8.85
CA GLU A 165 11.26 2.10 -10.02
C GLU A 165 9.81 1.71 -9.72
N SER A 166 8.86 2.47 -10.27
CA SER A 166 7.44 2.13 -10.20
C SER A 166 7.03 1.19 -11.33
N PRO A 167 5.93 0.44 -11.19
CA PRO A 167 5.33 -0.29 -12.30
C PRO A 167 5.07 0.63 -13.49
N PRO A 168 5.40 0.22 -14.73
CA PRO A 168 5.27 1.07 -15.91
C PRO A 168 3.82 1.26 -16.34
N THR A 169 2.93 0.31 -16.02
CA THR A 169 1.53 0.32 -16.41
C THR A 169 0.60 0.08 -15.22
N LEU A 170 -0.68 0.45 -15.38
CA LEU A 170 -1.71 0.13 -14.40
C LEU A 170 -1.86 -1.39 -14.20
N ASP A 171 -1.75 -2.17 -15.26
CA ASP A 171 -1.87 -3.63 -15.20
C ASP A 171 -0.76 -4.27 -14.36
N ASP A 172 0.47 -3.78 -14.49
CA ASP A 172 1.60 -4.23 -13.67
C ASP A 172 1.42 -3.85 -12.20
N GLU A 173 0.88 -2.65 -11.93
CA GLU A 173 0.51 -2.22 -10.58
C GLU A 173 -0.54 -3.16 -10.00
N LEU A 174 -1.64 -3.41 -10.71
CA LEU A 174 -2.73 -4.28 -10.24
C LEU A 174 -2.26 -5.73 -10.02
N ALA A 175 -1.38 -6.25 -10.88
CA ALA A 175 -0.78 -7.57 -10.72
C ALA A 175 0.13 -7.66 -9.48
N ARG A 176 0.90 -6.60 -9.19
CA ARG A 176 1.69 -6.47 -7.96
C ARG A 176 0.77 -6.42 -6.74
N ASP A 177 -0.24 -5.58 -6.78
CA ASP A 177 -1.18 -5.34 -5.68
C ASP A 177 -2.01 -6.58 -5.36
N GLN A 178 -2.34 -7.41 -6.35
CA GLN A 178 -2.99 -8.70 -6.11
C GLN A 178 -2.14 -9.61 -5.21
N ARG A 179 -0.82 -9.65 -5.41
CA ARG A 179 0.09 -10.43 -4.57
C ARG A 179 0.21 -9.83 -3.17
N TRP A 180 0.34 -8.52 -3.09
CA TRP A 180 0.43 -7.80 -1.81
C TRP A 180 -0.87 -7.90 -1.00
N SER A 181 -2.03 -7.81 -1.67
CA SER A 181 -3.33 -8.02 -1.04
C SER A 181 -3.40 -9.38 -0.33
N LYS A 182 -3.05 -10.46 -1.03
CA LYS A 182 -3.02 -11.80 -0.42
C LYS A 182 -2.07 -11.88 0.76
N GLY A 183 -0.86 -11.33 0.63
CA GLY A 183 0.14 -11.31 1.70
C GLY A 183 -0.31 -10.51 2.92
N ASN A 184 -0.92 -9.34 2.70
CA ASN A 184 -1.44 -8.51 3.79
C ASN A 184 -2.65 -9.18 4.49
N LEU A 185 -3.55 -9.82 3.75
CA LEU A 185 -4.67 -10.56 4.36
C LEU A 185 -4.19 -11.74 5.23
N GLN A 186 -3.04 -12.36 4.91
CA GLN A 186 -2.42 -13.37 5.78
C GLN A 186 -2.03 -12.81 7.16
N HIS A 187 -1.70 -11.53 7.23
CA HIS A 187 -1.32 -10.88 8.49
C HIS A 187 -2.43 -10.90 9.54
N ALA A 188 -3.72 -11.05 9.14
CA ALA A 188 -4.82 -11.17 10.10
C ALA A 188 -4.61 -12.32 11.11
N ALA A 189 -4.12 -13.46 10.64
CA ALA A 189 -3.81 -14.58 11.53
C ALA A 189 -2.67 -14.25 12.50
N LEU A 190 -1.63 -13.57 12.02
CA LEU A 190 -0.51 -13.15 12.86
C LEU A 190 -0.93 -12.06 13.86
N MET A 191 -1.71 -11.08 13.39
CA MET A 191 -2.23 -9.99 14.22
C MET A 191 -3.06 -10.52 15.40
N LEU A 192 -3.90 -11.53 15.16
CA LEU A 192 -4.81 -12.06 16.17
C LEU A 192 -4.13 -13.10 17.08
N PHE A 193 -3.33 -13.99 16.53
CA PHE A 193 -2.86 -15.19 17.24
C PHE A 193 -1.38 -15.18 17.61
N SER A 194 -0.56 -14.24 17.11
CA SER A 194 0.86 -14.21 17.52
C SER A 194 1.02 -13.60 18.91
N PRO A 195 1.66 -14.32 19.85
CA PRO A 195 1.87 -13.81 21.19
C PRO A 195 2.92 -12.71 21.22
N ARG A 196 2.79 -11.80 22.18
CA ARG A 196 3.78 -10.76 22.50
C ARG A 196 4.16 -9.81 21.37
N LEU A 197 3.32 -9.66 20.33
CA LEU A 197 3.51 -8.60 19.34
C LEU A 197 3.18 -7.23 19.96
N ARG A 198 4.03 -6.23 19.69
CA ARG A 198 3.79 -4.85 20.09
C ARG A 198 2.54 -4.31 19.38
N LEU A 199 1.81 -3.41 20.03
CA LEU A 199 0.60 -2.81 19.46
C LEU A 199 0.88 -2.09 18.14
N ALA A 200 2.01 -1.38 18.04
CA ALA A 200 2.41 -0.69 16.80
C ALA A 200 2.45 -1.64 15.59
N HIS A 201 3.04 -2.83 15.75
CA HIS A 201 3.07 -3.83 14.68
C HIS A 201 1.69 -4.43 14.37
N ARG A 202 0.81 -4.57 15.38
CA ARG A 202 -0.59 -4.98 15.14
C ARG A 202 -1.34 -3.92 14.32
N PHE A 203 -1.15 -2.63 14.62
CA PHE A 203 -1.68 -1.54 13.82
C PHE A 203 -1.08 -1.49 12.42
N ALA A 204 0.22 -1.75 12.25
CA ALA A 204 0.84 -1.85 10.93
C ALA A 204 0.22 -2.97 10.09
N PHE A 205 -0.05 -4.15 10.69
CA PHE A 205 -0.76 -5.24 10.01
C PHE A 205 -2.20 -4.86 9.66
N LEU A 206 -2.93 -4.23 10.58
CA LEU A 206 -4.28 -3.76 10.31
C LEU A 206 -4.31 -2.75 9.16
N ASN A 207 -3.39 -1.79 9.15
CA ASN A 207 -3.26 -0.82 8.07
C ASN A 207 -2.97 -1.49 6.72
N GLY A 208 -2.06 -2.47 6.68
CA GLY A 208 -1.78 -3.26 5.48
C GLY A 208 -3.01 -4.07 4.99
N ILE A 209 -3.79 -4.65 5.90
CA ILE A 209 -5.05 -5.33 5.56
C ILE A 209 -6.07 -4.33 5.01
N MET A 210 -6.26 -3.20 5.68
CA MET A 210 -7.23 -2.18 5.30
C MET A 210 -6.88 -1.47 3.99
N ALA A 211 -5.61 -1.41 3.61
CA ALA A 211 -5.18 -0.89 2.32
C ALA A 211 -5.89 -1.60 1.13
N TYR A 212 -6.28 -2.86 1.30
CA TYR A 212 -7.00 -3.63 0.28
C TYR A 212 -8.46 -3.92 0.67
N ALA A 213 -8.73 -4.27 1.93
CA ALA A 213 -10.07 -4.62 2.40
C ALA A 213 -11.04 -3.42 2.38
N SER A 214 -10.56 -2.19 2.39
CA SER A 214 -11.39 -1.00 2.21
C SER A 214 -12.10 -0.95 0.85
N SER A 215 -11.51 -1.54 -0.21
CA SER A 215 -12.08 -1.53 -1.55
C SER A 215 -13.41 -2.29 -1.66
N PRO A 216 -13.54 -3.55 -1.23
CA PRO A 216 -14.82 -4.23 -1.21
C PRO A 216 -15.83 -3.58 -0.24
N LEU A 217 -15.39 -2.95 0.85
CA LEU A 217 -16.29 -2.19 1.73
C LEU A 217 -16.82 -0.94 1.02
N TRP A 218 -15.99 -0.23 0.28
CA TRP A 218 -16.43 0.89 -0.53
C TRP A 218 -17.38 0.46 -1.65
N LEU A 219 -17.08 -0.64 -2.35
CA LEU A 219 -17.98 -1.21 -3.36
C LEU A 219 -19.35 -1.57 -2.75
N LEU A 220 -19.34 -2.25 -1.59
CA LEU A 220 -20.57 -2.57 -0.87
C LEU A 220 -21.37 -1.33 -0.49
N PHE A 221 -20.71 -0.29 0.01
CA PHE A 221 -21.35 0.99 0.32
C PHE A 221 -22.02 1.60 -0.91
N LEU A 222 -21.35 1.62 -2.07
CA LEU A 222 -21.93 2.12 -3.32
C LEU A 222 -23.14 1.29 -3.77
N VAL A 223 -23.08 -0.03 -3.66
CA VAL A 223 -24.22 -0.92 -3.98
C VAL A 223 -25.40 -0.62 -3.06
N LEU A 224 -25.19 -0.59 -1.76
CA LEU A 224 -26.26 -0.35 -0.79
C LEU A 224 -26.90 1.03 -0.94
N THR A 225 -26.10 2.08 -1.20
CA THR A 225 -26.63 3.42 -1.43
C THR A 225 -27.41 3.52 -2.74
N THR A 226 -26.97 2.80 -3.79
CA THR A 226 -27.72 2.71 -5.05
C THR A 226 -29.06 2.00 -4.84
N ILE A 227 -29.08 0.87 -4.14
CA ILE A 227 -30.31 0.14 -3.81
C ILE A 227 -31.27 1.04 -3.02
N ALA A 228 -30.76 1.74 -1.99
CA ALA A 228 -31.59 2.66 -1.20
C ALA A 228 -32.17 3.80 -2.04
N ALA A 229 -31.38 4.38 -2.96
CA ALA A 229 -31.86 5.42 -3.86
C ALA A 229 -32.96 4.91 -4.80
N VAL A 230 -32.77 3.71 -5.39
CA VAL A 230 -33.76 3.07 -6.26
C VAL A 230 -35.05 2.73 -5.48
N GLN A 231 -34.94 2.24 -4.24
CA GLN A 231 -36.11 1.96 -3.39
C GLN A 231 -36.95 3.22 -3.14
N LEU A 232 -36.30 4.37 -2.90
CA LEU A 232 -37.02 5.64 -2.73
C LEU A 232 -37.73 6.10 -4.01
N THR A 233 -37.25 5.69 -5.17
CA THR A 233 -37.88 6.01 -6.46
C THR A 233 -39.06 5.11 -6.76
N ILE A 234 -38.95 3.81 -6.46
CA ILE A 234 -40.00 2.81 -6.73
C ILE A 234 -41.13 2.86 -5.68
N ALA A 235 -40.77 3.08 -4.42
CA ALA A 235 -41.68 3.20 -3.30
C ALA A 235 -41.50 4.58 -2.64
N PRO A 236 -42.08 5.63 -3.21
CA PRO A 236 -41.95 6.97 -2.64
C PRO A 236 -42.54 7.01 -1.22
N ILE A 237 -42.00 7.93 -0.43
CA ILE A 237 -42.39 8.08 0.98
C ILE A 237 -43.88 8.37 1.05
N ASP A 238 -44.64 7.53 1.74
CA ASP A 238 -46.01 7.80 2.06
C ASP A 238 -46.07 8.71 3.30
N TYR A 239 -46.50 9.94 3.09
CA TYR A 239 -46.62 10.93 4.14
C TYR A 239 -47.88 10.73 5.01
N PHE A 240 -48.88 9.99 4.52
CA PHE A 240 -50.16 9.72 5.16
C PHE A 240 -50.51 8.24 5.12
N PRO A 241 -49.75 7.38 5.79
CA PRO A 241 -50.01 5.94 5.73
C PRO A 241 -51.37 5.56 6.28
N ASP A 242 -52.05 4.64 5.63
CA ASP A 242 -53.37 4.14 5.98
C ASP A 242 -53.42 3.71 7.46
N GLY A 243 -54.54 4.05 8.13
CA GLY A 243 -54.76 3.72 9.55
C GLY A 243 -54.19 4.72 10.55
N ARG A 244 -53.65 5.83 10.10
CA ARG A 244 -53.18 6.92 10.98
C ARG A 244 -54.23 8.02 11.10
N GLU A 245 -54.75 8.26 12.32
CA GLU A 245 -55.73 9.29 12.60
C GLU A 245 -55.12 10.73 12.68
N SER A 246 -53.81 10.88 12.43
CA SER A 246 -53.16 12.19 12.52
C SER A 246 -53.32 12.99 11.23
N PRO A 247 -53.80 14.23 11.29
CA PRO A 247 -53.89 15.12 10.13
C PRO A 247 -52.53 15.68 9.69
N PHE A 248 -51.45 15.38 10.41
CA PHE A 248 -50.15 15.87 10.10
C PHE A 248 -49.34 14.80 9.35
N PRO A 249 -48.58 15.19 8.27
CA PRO A 249 -47.76 14.27 7.50
C PRO A 249 -46.61 13.71 8.34
N LEU A 250 -46.24 12.47 8.05
CA LEU A 250 -45.02 11.84 8.53
C LEU A 250 -43.85 12.37 7.74
N TRP A 251 -43.21 13.40 8.23
CA TRP A 251 -41.97 13.90 7.62
C TRP A 251 -40.83 12.93 7.87
N PRO A 252 -40.05 12.52 6.83
CA PRO A 252 -38.85 11.76 7.04
C PRO A 252 -37.85 12.57 7.85
N GLU A 253 -37.09 11.88 8.71
CA GLU A 253 -36.03 12.53 9.46
C GLU A 253 -34.93 13.00 8.48
N TRP A 254 -34.85 14.32 8.30
CA TRP A 254 -33.80 14.93 7.48
C TRP A 254 -32.64 15.37 8.37
N ARG A 255 -31.47 14.70 8.20
CA ARG A 255 -30.26 14.99 8.98
C ARG A 255 -29.12 15.46 8.07
N PRO A 256 -29.21 16.64 7.44
CA PRO A 256 -28.20 17.11 6.47
C PRO A 256 -26.81 17.29 7.10
N THR A 257 -26.74 17.60 8.39
CA THR A 257 -25.48 17.76 9.12
C THR A 257 -24.61 16.50 9.05
N TRP A 258 -25.19 15.31 9.12
CA TRP A 258 -24.43 14.06 9.03
C TRP A 258 -23.86 13.84 7.63
N ALA A 259 -24.65 14.09 6.59
CA ALA A 259 -24.21 14.01 5.22
C ALA A 259 -23.08 15.02 4.92
N ILE A 260 -23.27 16.28 5.35
CA ILE A 260 -22.26 17.33 5.20
C ILE A 260 -20.98 16.97 5.95
N THR A 261 -21.10 16.51 7.20
CA THR A 261 -19.93 16.09 8.00
C THR A 261 -19.17 14.96 7.32
N LEU A 262 -19.88 13.96 6.79
CA LEU A 262 -19.25 12.85 6.06
C LEU A 262 -18.49 13.36 4.82
N VAL A 263 -19.12 14.20 4.01
CA VAL A 263 -18.49 14.76 2.80
C VAL A 263 -17.28 15.62 3.16
N VAL A 264 -17.44 16.56 4.12
CA VAL A 264 -16.34 17.44 4.55
C VAL A 264 -15.16 16.65 5.13
N SER A 265 -15.44 15.67 6.00
CA SER A 265 -14.40 14.82 6.58
C SER A 265 -13.67 14.00 5.52
N THR A 266 -14.42 13.43 4.57
CA THR A 266 -13.83 12.67 3.45
C THR A 266 -12.95 13.56 2.58
N MET A 267 -13.44 14.74 2.20
CA MET A 267 -12.67 15.71 1.42
C MET A 267 -11.44 16.19 2.16
N ALA A 268 -11.55 16.47 3.45
CA ALA A 268 -10.40 16.85 4.27
C ALA A 268 -9.35 15.74 4.32
N LEU A 269 -9.73 14.50 4.57
CA LEU A 269 -8.79 13.37 4.59
C LEU A 269 -8.10 13.13 3.25
N LEU A 270 -8.80 13.35 2.12
CA LEU A 270 -8.24 13.14 0.79
C LEU A 270 -7.33 14.29 0.32
N PHE A 271 -7.70 15.54 0.60
CA PHE A 271 -7.03 16.71 0.01
C PHE A 271 -6.09 17.44 0.97
N LEU A 272 -6.30 17.38 2.28
CA LEU A 272 -5.42 18.03 3.26
C LEU A 272 -3.96 17.58 3.12
N PRO A 273 -3.62 16.29 3.00
CA PRO A 273 -2.23 15.87 2.78
C PRO A 273 -1.62 16.44 1.50
N LYS A 274 -2.40 16.54 0.42
CA LYS A 274 -1.94 17.13 -0.85
C LYS A 274 -1.68 18.62 -0.71
N PHE A 275 -2.57 19.33 -0.03
CA PHE A 275 -2.39 20.75 0.28
C PHE A 275 -1.16 20.98 1.16
N LEU A 276 -0.98 20.20 2.23
CA LEU A 276 0.18 20.31 3.11
C LEU A 276 1.49 20.04 2.38
N ALA A 277 1.53 19.10 1.44
CA ALA A 277 2.72 18.85 0.63
C ALA A 277 3.07 20.04 -0.29
N ILE A 278 2.08 20.75 -0.84
CA ILE A 278 2.33 22.00 -1.58
C ILE A 278 2.90 23.07 -0.65
N VAL A 279 2.32 23.23 0.55
CA VAL A 279 2.81 24.19 1.56
C VAL A 279 4.25 23.85 1.95
N ASP A 280 4.57 22.60 2.15
CA ASP A 280 5.91 22.10 2.47
C ASP A 280 6.94 22.49 1.39
N VAL A 281 6.61 22.24 0.11
CA VAL A 281 7.48 22.64 -1.04
C VAL A 281 7.70 24.16 -1.09
N VAL A 282 6.67 24.95 -0.80
CA VAL A 282 6.76 26.41 -0.77
C VAL A 282 7.62 26.87 0.42
N ALA A 283 7.37 26.33 1.60
CA ALA A 283 8.08 26.68 2.84
C ALA A 283 9.59 26.38 2.75
N HIS A 284 9.95 25.26 2.14
CA HIS A 284 11.35 24.85 1.91
C HIS A 284 11.97 25.43 0.64
N ARG A 285 11.29 26.36 -0.05
CA ARG A 285 11.77 27.01 -1.28
C ARG A 285 12.16 26.04 -2.39
N ALA A 286 11.51 24.87 -2.44
CA ALA A 286 11.81 23.79 -3.38
C ALA A 286 11.04 23.89 -4.72
N LEU A 287 10.34 25.00 -4.98
CA LEU A 287 9.50 25.21 -6.18
C LEU A 287 10.26 25.06 -7.50
N SER A 288 11.56 25.43 -7.53
CA SER A 288 12.41 25.27 -8.71
C SER A 288 12.51 23.81 -9.18
N GLY A 289 12.52 22.86 -8.24
CA GLY A 289 12.54 21.44 -8.52
C GLY A 289 11.27 20.91 -9.22
N PHE A 290 10.17 21.69 -9.20
CA PHE A 290 8.89 21.39 -9.84
C PHE A 290 8.60 22.32 -11.02
N GLY A 291 9.56 23.16 -11.42
CA GLY A 291 9.41 24.10 -12.53
C GLY A 291 8.59 25.35 -12.19
N GLY A 292 8.43 25.68 -10.90
CA GLY A 292 7.70 26.83 -10.38
C GLY A 292 6.29 26.51 -9.90
N PHE A 293 5.67 27.50 -9.24
CA PHE A 293 4.36 27.32 -8.57
C PHE A 293 3.24 26.90 -9.51
N PHE A 294 3.07 27.53 -10.66
CA PHE A 294 1.99 27.22 -11.60
C PHE A 294 2.12 25.82 -12.22
N ARG A 295 3.34 25.37 -12.52
CA ARG A 295 3.58 24.01 -13.01
C ARG A 295 3.33 22.97 -11.92
N LEU A 296 3.72 23.25 -10.68
CA LEU A 296 3.40 22.40 -9.55
C LEU A 296 1.89 22.25 -9.41
N LEU A 297 1.15 23.35 -9.38
CA LEU A 297 -0.31 23.33 -9.21
C LEU A 297 -1.02 22.61 -10.36
N SER A 298 -0.64 22.87 -11.61
CA SER A 298 -1.22 22.16 -12.77
C SER A 298 -0.92 20.65 -12.74
N SER A 299 0.28 20.25 -12.29
CA SER A 299 0.64 18.84 -12.15
C SER A 299 -0.15 18.15 -11.03
N VAL A 300 -0.40 18.86 -9.92
CA VAL A 300 -1.26 18.35 -8.83
C VAL A 300 -2.71 18.18 -9.32
N LEU A 301 -3.25 19.13 -10.05
CA LEU A 301 -4.60 19.03 -10.60
C LEU A 301 -4.71 17.85 -11.57
N LEU A 302 -3.73 17.69 -12.47
CA LEU A 302 -3.68 16.54 -13.39
C LEU A 302 -3.59 15.21 -12.63
N GLU A 303 -2.74 15.12 -11.61
CA GLU A 303 -2.61 13.93 -10.75
C GLU A 303 -3.93 13.61 -10.06
N ILE A 304 -4.64 14.62 -9.52
CA ILE A 304 -5.95 14.43 -8.89
C ILE A 304 -6.97 13.88 -9.90
N VAL A 305 -7.06 14.48 -11.10
CA VAL A 305 -7.98 14.00 -12.14
C VAL A 305 -7.70 12.54 -12.51
N VAL A 306 -6.44 12.20 -12.74
CA VAL A 306 -6.07 10.81 -13.07
C VAL A 306 -6.36 9.87 -11.89
N SER A 307 -6.07 10.27 -10.67
CA SER A 307 -6.35 9.47 -9.47
C SER A 307 -7.85 9.20 -9.30
N VAL A 308 -8.70 10.20 -9.54
CA VAL A 308 -10.17 10.06 -9.51
C VAL A 308 -10.66 9.09 -10.59
N LEU A 309 -10.14 9.18 -11.81
CA LEU A 309 -10.50 8.26 -12.90
C LEU A 309 -10.04 6.82 -12.65
N LEU A 310 -8.89 6.63 -12.00
CA LEU A 310 -8.36 5.31 -11.67
C LEU A 310 -8.99 4.70 -10.42
N ALA A 311 -9.60 5.50 -9.53
CA ALA A 311 -10.14 5.04 -8.26
C ALA A 311 -11.18 3.91 -8.40
N PRO A 312 -12.21 4.00 -9.28
CA PRO A 312 -13.17 2.90 -9.45
C PRO A 312 -12.54 1.65 -10.06
N ILE A 313 -11.55 1.80 -10.95
CA ILE A 313 -10.83 0.66 -11.53
C ILE A 313 -10.05 -0.08 -10.45
N ARG A 314 -9.30 0.65 -9.62
CA ARG A 314 -8.57 0.07 -8.48
C ARG A 314 -9.53 -0.55 -7.46
N MET A 315 -10.66 0.09 -7.17
CA MET A 315 -11.67 -0.44 -6.26
C MET A 315 -12.17 -1.81 -6.73
N LEU A 316 -12.54 -1.95 -8.00
CA LEU A 316 -13.00 -3.23 -8.56
C LEU A 316 -11.89 -4.28 -8.55
N ALA A 317 -10.68 -3.91 -8.98
CA ALA A 317 -9.53 -4.82 -9.03
C ALA A 317 -9.10 -5.30 -7.64
N HIS A 318 -9.03 -4.40 -6.66
CA HIS A 318 -8.71 -4.77 -5.27
C HIS A 318 -9.84 -5.59 -4.63
N SER A 319 -11.11 -5.28 -4.90
CA SER A 319 -12.25 -6.08 -4.44
C SER A 319 -12.17 -7.50 -4.98
N HIS A 320 -11.91 -7.64 -6.29
CA HIS A 320 -11.68 -8.95 -6.91
C HIS A 320 -10.49 -9.68 -6.28
N SER A 321 -9.38 -8.97 -6.01
CA SER A 321 -8.16 -9.53 -5.39
C SER A 321 -8.42 -10.03 -3.98
N VAL A 322 -9.16 -9.27 -3.15
CA VAL A 322 -9.54 -9.65 -1.79
C VAL A 322 -10.45 -10.89 -1.80
N VAL A 323 -11.50 -10.89 -2.62
CA VAL A 323 -12.42 -12.03 -2.74
C VAL A 323 -11.69 -13.27 -3.24
N SER A 324 -10.87 -13.15 -4.29
CA SER A 324 -10.06 -14.24 -4.81
C SER A 324 -9.09 -14.80 -3.79
N ALA A 325 -8.48 -13.93 -2.97
CA ALA A 325 -7.59 -14.35 -1.89
C ALA A 325 -8.36 -15.13 -0.81
N LEU A 326 -9.53 -14.64 -0.36
CA LEU A 326 -10.37 -15.31 0.63
C LEU A 326 -10.87 -16.67 0.14
N LEU A 327 -11.21 -16.79 -1.15
CA LEU A 327 -11.57 -18.05 -1.80
C LEU A 327 -10.35 -18.94 -2.10
N ASN A 328 -9.14 -18.50 -1.72
CA ASN A 328 -7.87 -19.20 -1.92
C ASN A 328 -7.59 -19.58 -3.40
N VAL A 329 -7.98 -18.72 -4.33
CA VAL A 329 -7.66 -18.88 -5.75
C VAL A 329 -6.15 -18.82 -5.93
N ARG A 330 -5.60 -19.77 -6.73
CA ARG A 330 -4.17 -19.82 -7.00
C ARG A 330 -3.76 -18.60 -7.83
N LEU A 331 -2.76 -17.88 -7.35
CA LEU A 331 -2.14 -16.78 -8.10
C LEU A 331 -1.10 -17.34 -9.06
N SER A 332 -1.16 -16.94 -10.33
CA SER A 332 -0.06 -17.18 -11.26
C SER A 332 1.04 -16.15 -10.99
N TRP A 333 2.28 -16.60 -10.88
CA TRP A 333 3.43 -15.73 -10.77
C TRP A 333 3.99 -15.49 -12.17
N ALA A 334 3.58 -14.39 -12.81
CA ALA A 334 4.28 -13.88 -13.99
C ALA A 334 5.33 -12.85 -13.51
N GLY A 335 6.55 -12.92 -14.03
CA GLY A 335 7.55 -11.87 -13.86
C GLY A 335 6.99 -10.55 -14.43
N GLN A 336 7.28 -9.43 -13.80
CA GLN A 336 6.93 -8.13 -14.37
C GLN A 336 7.78 -7.90 -15.62
N ASN A 337 7.14 -7.77 -16.78
CA ASN A 337 7.81 -7.39 -18.02
C ASN A 337 7.79 -5.85 -18.09
N ARG A 338 8.89 -5.21 -17.67
CA ARG A 338 9.01 -3.75 -17.55
C ARG A 338 9.31 -3.04 -18.87
N THR A 339 9.43 -3.78 -19.95
CA THR A 339 9.87 -3.24 -21.26
C THR A 339 8.76 -3.16 -22.30
N GLU A 340 7.62 -3.80 -22.10
CA GLU A 340 6.51 -3.82 -23.04
C GLU A 340 5.38 -2.89 -22.59
N GLU A 341 4.98 -1.99 -23.49
CA GLU A 341 3.77 -1.21 -23.34
C GLU A 341 2.55 -2.11 -23.62
N THR A 342 1.51 -2.02 -22.78
CA THR A 342 0.26 -2.73 -23.02
C THR A 342 -0.44 -2.16 -24.25
N GLY A 343 -0.68 -2.99 -25.26
CA GLY A 343 -1.40 -2.57 -26.46
C GLY A 343 -2.86 -2.20 -26.18
N TRP A 344 -3.43 -1.24 -26.89
CA TRP A 344 -4.81 -0.76 -26.71
C TRP A 344 -5.86 -1.88 -26.71
N ARG A 345 -5.70 -2.88 -27.59
CA ARG A 345 -6.61 -4.02 -27.67
C ARG A 345 -6.55 -4.89 -26.41
N GLU A 346 -5.37 -5.13 -25.91
CA GLU A 346 -5.18 -5.92 -24.69
C GLU A 346 -5.74 -5.18 -23.48
N ALA A 347 -5.43 -3.89 -23.34
CA ALA A 347 -5.98 -3.04 -22.28
C ALA A 347 -7.50 -3.00 -22.33
N ALA A 348 -8.10 -2.81 -23.51
CA ALA A 348 -9.56 -2.79 -23.70
C ALA A 348 -10.19 -4.14 -23.28
N MET A 349 -9.64 -5.27 -23.71
CA MET A 349 -10.16 -6.60 -23.33
C MET A 349 -10.03 -6.87 -21.83
N ARG A 350 -8.94 -6.44 -21.21
CA ARG A 350 -8.69 -6.67 -19.78
C ARG A 350 -9.63 -5.86 -18.89
N HIS A 351 -9.97 -4.64 -19.31
CA HIS A 351 -10.87 -3.75 -18.57
C HIS A 351 -12.34 -3.83 -19.00
N LEU A 352 -12.66 -4.65 -20.02
CA LEU A 352 -14.03 -4.86 -20.51
C LEU A 352 -15.03 -5.28 -19.42
N PRO A 353 -14.71 -6.22 -18.50
CA PRO A 353 -15.64 -6.56 -17.42
C PRO A 353 -16.00 -5.35 -16.54
N GLY A 354 -15.03 -4.51 -16.21
CA GLY A 354 -15.27 -3.27 -15.44
C GLY A 354 -16.15 -2.27 -16.20
N LEU A 355 -15.94 -2.13 -17.52
CA LEU A 355 -16.75 -1.28 -18.38
C LEU A 355 -18.20 -1.79 -18.43
N ILE A 356 -18.41 -3.09 -18.60
CA ILE A 356 -19.76 -3.70 -18.61
C ILE A 356 -20.47 -3.46 -17.27
N ILE A 357 -19.79 -3.72 -16.14
CA ILE A 357 -20.36 -3.49 -14.80
C ILE A 357 -20.71 -2.00 -14.62
N GLY A 358 -19.84 -1.09 -14.98
CA GLY A 358 -20.08 0.35 -14.84
C GLY A 358 -21.22 0.83 -15.73
N SER A 359 -21.31 0.35 -16.98
CA SER A 359 -22.38 0.70 -17.89
C SER A 359 -23.73 0.13 -17.43
N ALA A 360 -23.75 -1.13 -16.98
CA ALA A 360 -24.96 -1.76 -16.44
C ALA A 360 -25.44 -1.05 -15.18
N TRP A 361 -24.51 -0.67 -14.29
CA TRP A 361 -24.83 0.11 -13.10
C TRP A 361 -25.41 1.47 -13.42
N SER A 362 -24.79 2.19 -14.37
CA SER A 362 -25.29 3.49 -14.80
C SER A 362 -26.70 3.39 -15.40
N ALA A 363 -26.95 2.36 -16.22
CA ALA A 363 -28.27 2.11 -16.80
C ALA A 363 -29.32 1.70 -15.76
N PHE A 364 -28.92 1.03 -14.68
CA PHE A 364 -29.82 0.67 -13.57
C PHE A 364 -30.14 1.87 -12.67
N ALA A 365 -29.20 2.78 -12.48
CA ALA A 365 -29.34 3.94 -11.60
C ALA A 365 -30.05 5.14 -12.28
N TRP A 366 -30.17 5.13 -13.65
CA TRP A 366 -30.91 6.12 -14.43
C TRP A 366 -32.39 5.74 -14.54
#